data_f108acdf3753207d4a0efb57c894b929
#
_entry.id   f108acdf3753207d4a0efb57c894b929
#
_cell.length_a   1.000
_cell.length_b   1.000
_cell.length_c   1.000
_cell.angle_alpha   90.00
_cell.angle_beta   90.00
_cell.angle_gamma   90.00
#
_symmetry.space_group_name_H-M   'P 1'
#
loop_
_entity.id
_entity.type
_entity.pdbx_description
1 polymer ?
#
loop_
_entity_poly.entity_id
_entity_poly.type
_entity_poly.pdbx_seq_one_letter_code
_entity_poly.pdbx_strand_id
1 'polypeptide(L)'
;MKQKILNQVGVLLTCSILITFLAVSLVMYNRFNGYMMQGVRNEAEYIRIALENTSQDYLTEGVGQLASSRITLIDKDGTVLFDSAEDAGDLENHSDRPEIVDAMEKGQGEAIRYSETLAEQTFYYAEQLSDGTILRVARTTDSVFMTLQSSITLLGILVIGIVVVAFFVIQRQTTKLIEPINQMDLAHPLRHVEYEELRPLLVRVHEQNRQIDHQLQ
;
A
#
# COMPACT_ATOMS: atom_id res chain seq x y z
N MET A 1 -36.38 3.92 13.12
CA MET A 1 -35.81 2.90 12.21
C MET A 1 -34.81 3.50 11.22
N LYS A 2 -35.12 4.59 10.51
CA LYS A 2 -34.30 5.31 9.53
C LYS A 2 -32.85 5.54 10.00
N GLN A 3 -32.64 6.12 11.20
CA GLN A 3 -31.33 6.45 11.73
C GLN A 3 -30.48 5.21 12.04
N LYS A 4 -31.12 4.12 12.45
CA LYS A 4 -30.44 2.86 12.77
C LYS A 4 -29.91 2.17 11.50
N ILE A 5 -30.71 2.16 10.45
CA ILE A 5 -30.31 1.63 9.13
C ILE A 5 -29.19 2.50 8.52
N LEU A 6 -29.33 3.82 8.58
CA LEU A 6 -28.33 4.76 8.08
C LEU A 6 -26.97 4.56 8.76
N ASN A 7 -26.96 4.42 10.09
CA ASN A 7 -25.74 4.19 10.86
C ASN A 7 -25.13 2.83 10.54
N GLN A 8 -25.91 1.76 10.42
CA GLN A 8 -25.38 0.43 10.10
C GLN A 8 -24.77 0.38 8.70
N VAL A 9 -25.44 0.92 7.69
CA VAL A 9 -24.92 0.98 6.31
C VAL A 9 -23.70 1.91 6.24
N GLY A 10 -23.71 3.04 6.94
CA GLY A 10 -22.57 3.95 7.01
C GLY A 10 -21.34 3.31 7.64
N VAL A 11 -21.50 2.60 8.75
CA VAL A 11 -20.41 1.88 9.41
C VAL A 11 -19.84 0.78 8.51
N LEU A 12 -20.71 -0.03 7.88
CA LEU A 12 -20.27 -1.10 6.96
C LEU A 12 -19.48 -0.55 5.78
N LEU A 13 -19.94 0.53 5.15
CA LEU A 13 -19.23 1.20 4.05
C LEU A 13 -17.88 1.74 4.49
N THR A 14 -17.84 2.44 5.63
CA THR A 14 -16.60 3.01 6.15
C THR A 14 -15.58 1.91 6.48
N CYS A 15 -16.01 0.84 7.14
CA CYS A 15 -15.14 -0.31 7.43
C CYS A 15 -14.63 -0.97 6.15
N SER A 16 -15.48 -1.18 5.14
CA SER A 16 -15.09 -1.77 3.86
C SER A 16 -14.01 -0.94 3.16
N ILE A 17 -14.20 0.39 3.11
CA ILE A 17 -13.25 1.31 2.49
C ILE A 17 -11.91 1.31 3.25
N LEU A 18 -11.93 1.34 4.58
CA LEU A 18 -10.72 1.30 5.40
C LEU A 18 -9.95 -0.01 5.23
N ILE A 19 -10.63 -1.15 5.21
CA ILE A 19 -10.00 -2.46 4.97
C ILE A 19 -9.36 -2.50 3.58
N THR A 20 -10.06 -2.04 2.56
CA THR A 20 -9.55 -1.99 1.19
C THR A 20 -8.32 -1.07 1.10
N PHE A 21 -8.38 0.11 1.72
CA PHE A 21 -7.25 1.04 1.76
C PHE A 21 -6.02 0.42 2.43
N LEU A 22 -6.20 -0.25 3.57
CA LEU A 22 -5.12 -0.91 4.30
C LEU A 22 -4.51 -2.06 3.47
N ALA A 23 -5.34 -2.87 2.82
CA ALA A 23 -4.89 -3.96 1.97
C ALA A 23 -4.09 -3.45 0.76
N VAL A 24 -4.57 -2.41 0.08
CA VAL A 24 -3.87 -1.79 -1.06
C VAL A 24 -2.54 -1.19 -0.61
N SER A 25 -2.51 -0.48 0.53
CA SER A 25 -1.27 0.10 1.07
C SER A 25 -0.22 -0.96 1.38
N LEU A 26 -0.62 -2.09 1.97
CA LEU A 26 0.26 -3.21 2.27
C LEU A 26 0.83 -3.84 0.99
N VAL A 27 -0.03 -4.07 -0.02
CA VAL A 27 0.40 -4.60 -1.31
C VAL A 27 1.37 -3.64 -2.01
N MET A 28 1.08 -2.34 -2.01
CA MET A 28 1.97 -1.32 -2.58
C MET A 28 3.34 -1.30 -1.88
N TYR A 29 3.36 -1.34 -0.56
CA TYR A 29 4.61 -1.38 0.22
C TYR A 29 5.49 -2.58 -0.17
N ASN A 30 4.90 -3.78 -0.20
CA ASN A 30 5.63 -4.99 -0.57
C ASN A 30 6.11 -4.97 -2.03
N ARG A 31 5.30 -4.45 -2.95
CA ARG A 31 5.66 -4.33 -4.37
C ARG A 31 6.79 -3.32 -4.59
N PHE A 32 6.76 -2.20 -3.86
CA PHE A 32 7.80 -1.19 -3.98
C PHE A 32 9.16 -1.74 -3.51
N ASN A 33 9.21 -2.38 -2.34
CA ASN A 33 10.44 -2.99 -1.84
C ASN A 33 11.01 -4.03 -2.82
N GLY A 34 10.15 -4.90 -3.36
CA GLY A 34 10.56 -5.86 -4.38
C GLY A 34 11.07 -5.20 -5.67
N TYR A 35 10.42 -4.13 -6.12
CA TYR A 35 10.85 -3.38 -7.31
C TYR A 35 12.22 -2.70 -7.11
N MET A 36 12.41 -2.07 -5.95
CA MET A 36 13.68 -1.41 -5.61
C MET A 36 14.81 -2.42 -5.50
N MET A 37 14.61 -3.53 -4.80
CA MET A 37 15.61 -4.60 -4.69
C MET A 37 15.97 -5.19 -6.04
N GLN A 38 14.98 -5.45 -6.91
CA GLN A 38 15.22 -5.92 -8.27
C GLN A 38 16.05 -4.91 -9.10
N GLY A 39 15.81 -3.61 -8.90
CA GLY A 39 16.61 -2.56 -9.54
C GLY A 39 18.07 -2.59 -9.13
N VAL A 40 18.35 -2.73 -7.82
CA VAL A 40 19.72 -2.85 -7.28
C VAL A 40 20.41 -4.12 -7.79
N ARG A 41 19.69 -5.25 -7.82
CA ARG A 41 20.20 -6.52 -8.33
C ARG A 41 20.57 -6.43 -9.83
N ASN A 42 19.70 -5.86 -10.65
CA ASN A 42 19.96 -5.68 -12.07
C ASN A 42 21.18 -4.78 -12.30
N GLU A 43 21.34 -3.72 -11.51
CA GLU A 43 22.50 -2.84 -11.60
C GLU A 43 23.80 -3.58 -11.21
N ALA A 44 23.77 -4.38 -10.14
CA ALA A 44 24.89 -5.21 -9.74
C ALA A 44 25.29 -6.21 -10.85
N GLU A 45 24.33 -6.85 -11.50
CA GLU A 45 24.55 -7.77 -12.62
C GLU A 45 25.23 -7.06 -13.80
N TYR A 46 24.83 -5.84 -14.15
CA TYR A 46 25.49 -5.07 -15.21
C TYR A 46 26.93 -4.71 -14.83
N ILE A 47 27.17 -4.32 -13.59
CA ILE A 47 28.52 -3.99 -13.10
C ILE A 47 29.38 -5.26 -13.07
N ARG A 48 28.86 -6.39 -12.58
CA ARG A 48 29.56 -7.68 -12.58
C ARG A 48 30.01 -8.06 -13.98
N ILE A 49 29.13 -8.02 -14.97
CA ILE A 49 29.44 -8.34 -16.37
C ILE A 49 30.52 -7.39 -16.90
N ALA A 50 30.49 -6.11 -16.56
CA ALA A 50 31.49 -5.14 -16.97
C ALA A 50 32.89 -5.44 -16.33
N LEU A 51 32.90 -5.76 -15.03
CA LEU A 51 34.12 -6.13 -14.31
C LEU A 51 34.77 -7.41 -14.85
N GLU A 52 33.97 -8.42 -15.14
CA GLU A 52 34.47 -9.70 -15.68
C GLU A 52 35.03 -9.56 -17.11
N ASN A 53 34.54 -8.58 -17.90
CA ASN A 53 34.97 -8.39 -19.28
C ASN A 53 36.08 -7.36 -19.48
N THR A 54 36.26 -6.40 -18.54
CA THR A 54 37.13 -5.22 -18.78
C THR A 54 38.30 -5.11 -17.82
N SER A 55 38.31 -5.74 -16.66
CA SER A 55 39.22 -5.60 -15.52
C SER A 55 38.74 -4.60 -14.44
N GLN A 56 39.38 -4.66 -13.26
CA GLN A 56 39.03 -3.80 -12.11
C GLN A 56 39.24 -2.30 -12.40
N ASP A 57 40.03 -1.92 -13.42
CA ASP A 57 40.19 -0.53 -13.87
C ASP A 57 38.92 0.11 -14.38
N TYR A 58 37.84 -0.68 -14.57
CA TYR A 58 36.51 -0.15 -14.91
C TYR A 58 35.90 0.65 -13.76
N LEU A 59 36.20 0.32 -12.51
CA LEU A 59 35.72 1.05 -11.33
C LEU A 59 36.58 2.29 -11.08
N THR A 60 36.32 3.32 -11.89
CA THR A 60 36.90 4.65 -11.67
C THR A 60 35.89 5.55 -10.93
N GLU A 61 36.39 6.65 -10.33
CA GLU A 61 35.50 7.66 -9.72
C GLU A 61 34.39 8.12 -10.67
N GLY A 62 34.64 8.15 -12.00
CA GLY A 62 33.67 8.53 -13.01
C GLY A 62 32.49 7.56 -13.13
N VAL A 63 32.71 6.27 -12.93
CA VAL A 63 31.65 5.26 -12.95
C VAL A 63 30.73 5.39 -11.71
N GLY A 64 31.34 5.64 -10.54
CA GLY A 64 30.60 5.89 -9.31
C GLY A 64 29.69 7.12 -9.39
N GLN A 65 30.13 8.19 -10.06
CA GLN A 65 29.34 9.41 -10.24
C GLN A 65 28.19 9.25 -11.24
N LEU A 66 28.32 8.34 -12.21
CA LEU A 66 27.27 8.05 -13.21
C LEU A 66 26.26 7.02 -12.69
N ALA A 67 26.64 6.19 -11.74
CA ALA A 67 25.76 5.20 -11.12
C ALA A 67 24.78 5.89 -10.18
N SER A 68 23.54 5.49 -10.24
CA SER A 68 22.51 5.96 -9.29
C SER A 68 22.60 5.28 -7.92
N SER A 69 23.59 4.38 -7.76
CA SER A 69 23.81 3.56 -6.57
C SER A 69 25.27 3.68 -6.12
N ARG A 70 25.51 3.51 -4.84
CA ARG A 70 26.87 3.38 -4.27
C ARG A 70 27.41 1.98 -4.59
N ILE A 71 28.60 1.93 -5.17
CA ILE A 71 29.29 0.71 -5.55
C ILE A 71 30.50 0.51 -4.62
N THR A 72 30.61 -0.66 -4.01
CA THR A 72 31.70 -1.02 -3.14
C THR A 72 32.30 -2.36 -3.59
N LEU A 73 33.62 -2.48 -3.74
CA LEU A 73 34.33 -3.74 -3.94
C LEU A 73 35.03 -4.12 -2.65
N ILE A 74 34.84 -5.36 -2.21
CA ILE A 74 35.27 -5.84 -0.90
C ILE A 74 36.06 -7.13 -1.09
N ASP A 75 37.21 -7.25 -0.39
CA ASP A 75 38.02 -8.47 -0.39
C ASP A 75 37.37 -9.58 0.46
N LYS A 76 37.86 -10.80 0.32
CA LYS A 76 37.38 -12.02 1.03
C LYS A 76 37.43 -11.90 2.55
N ASP A 77 38.26 -11.04 3.09
CA ASP A 77 38.40 -10.77 4.52
C ASP A 77 37.50 -9.62 5.01
N GLY A 78 36.71 -9.01 4.10
CA GLY A 78 35.81 -7.89 4.39
C GLY A 78 36.48 -6.51 4.25
N THR A 79 37.74 -6.44 3.84
CA THR A 79 38.44 -5.16 3.59
C THR A 79 37.86 -4.49 2.35
N VAL A 80 37.58 -3.19 2.42
CA VAL A 80 37.11 -2.42 1.27
C VAL A 80 38.27 -2.11 0.33
N LEU A 81 38.13 -2.55 -0.92
CA LEU A 81 39.12 -2.30 -1.98
C LEU A 81 38.80 -1.05 -2.80
N PHE A 82 37.52 -0.78 -3.00
CA PHE A 82 37.00 0.38 -3.72
C PHE A 82 35.63 0.78 -3.18
N ASP A 83 35.35 2.07 -3.13
CA ASP A 83 34.03 2.63 -2.86
C ASP A 83 33.81 3.87 -3.72
N SER A 84 32.60 4.01 -4.30
CA SER A 84 32.29 5.11 -5.21
C SER A 84 31.94 6.42 -4.52
N ALA A 85 31.74 6.41 -3.21
CA ALA A 85 31.29 7.58 -2.43
C ALA A 85 32.33 8.06 -1.41
N GLU A 86 33.20 7.18 -0.93
CA GLU A 86 34.20 7.47 0.12
C GLU A 86 35.54 6.84 -0.22
N ASP A 87 36.62 7.34 0.39
CA ASP A 87 37.93 6.70 0.26
C ASP A 87 37.94 5.32 0.94
N ALA A 88 38.34 4.30 0.21
CA ALA A 88 38.39 2.93 0.71
C ALA A 88 39.23 2.79 1.99
N GLY A 89 40.29 3.60 2.13
CA GLY A 89 41.16 3.59 3.30
C GLY A 89 40.52 4.12 4.58
N ASP A 90 39.47 4.91 4.47
CA ASP A 90 38.71 5.49 5.60
C ASP A 90 37.54 4.61 6.06
N LEU A 91 37.24 3.54 5.31
CA LEU A 91 36.13 2.65 5.60
C LEU A 91 36.53 1.50 6.53
N GLU A 92 35.66 1.21 7.49
CA GLU A 92 35.80 0.04 8.36
C GLU A 92 35.64 -1.27 7.58
N ASN A 93 36.11 -2.38 8.17
CA ASN A 93 35.91 -3.70 7.60
C ASN A 93 34.39 -4.04 7.56
N HIS A 94 33.93 -4.62 6.47
CA HIS A 94 32.50 -4.90 6.22
C HIS A 94 32.14 -6.38 6.37
N SER A 95 33.02 -7.24 6.90
CA SER A 95 32.79 -8.68 7.02
C SER A 95 31.59 -9.06 7.89
N ASP A 96 31.14 -8.17 8.79
CA ASP A 96 30.01 -8.36 9.71
C ASP A 96 28.64 -7.94 9.11
N ARG A 97 28.68 -7.35 7.93
CA ARG A 97 27.45 -6.87 7.29
C ARG A 97 26.59 -8.05 6.80
N PRO A 98 25.28 -8.09 7.09
CA PRO A 98 24.43 -9.24 6.74
C PRO A 98 24.48 -9.62 5.26
N GLU A 99 24.44 -8.62 4.36
CA GLU A 99 24.53 -8.85 2.92
C GLU A 99 25.89 -9.44 2.49
N ILE A 100 26.97 -9.10 3.21
CA ILE A 100 28.32 -9.60 2.94
C ILE A 100 28.47 -11.02 3.47
N VAL A 101 27.99 -11.29 4.70
CA VAL A 101 27.99 -12.64 5.29
C VAL A 101 27.24 -13.61 4.36
N ASP A 102 26.04 -13.22 3.93
CA ASP A 102 25.24 -14.04 3.01
C ASP A 102 25.92 -14.23 1.65
N ALA A 103 26.60 -13.20 1.11
CA ALA A 103 27.36 -13.30 -0.14
C ALA A 103 28.57 -14.26 -0.01
N MET A 104 29.25 -14.23 1.12
CA MET A 104 30.34 -15.17 1.41
C MET A 104 29.89 -16.62 1.52
N GLU A 105 28.72 -16.85 2.15
CA GLU A 105 28.23 -18.22 2.40
C GLU A 105 27.42 -18.79 1.21
N LYS A 106 26.64 -17.96 0.51
CA LYS A 106 25.62 -18.39 -0.48
C LYS A 106 25.92 -17.88 -1.90
N GLY A 107 26.98 -17.07 -2.06
CA GLY A 107 27.31 -16.40 -3.31
C GLY A 107 26.59 -15.08 -3.56
N GLN A 108 25.50 -14.81 -2.84
CA GLN A 108 24.74 -13.55 -2.92
C GLN A 108 24.06 -13.24 -1.59
N GLY A 109 23.87 -11.95 -1.30
CA GLY A 109 23.19 -11.48 -0.09
C GLY A 109 22.42 -10.20 -0.31
N GLU A 110 21.37 -10.03 0.45
CA GLU A 110 20.48 -8.85 0.40
C GLU A 110 20.20 -8.32 1.80
N ALA A 111 20.17 -6.99 1.93
CA ALA A 111 19.74 -6.35 3.17
C ALA A 111 18.98 -5.06 2.87
N ILE A 112 18.07 -4.71 3.77
CA ILE A 112 17.36 -3.44 3.75
C ILE A 112 17.58 -2.78 5.11
N ARG A 113 18.09 -1.55 5.11
CA ARG A 113 18.29 -0.76 6.34
C ARG A 113 17.50 0.51 6.28
N TYR A 114 16.90 0.87 7.39
CA TYR A 114 16.16 2.10 7.56
C TYR A 114 16.90 3.03 8.52
N SER A 115 17.10 4.27 8.11
CA SER A 115 17.62 5.34 8.96
C SER A 115 16.48 6.20 9.48
N GLU A 116 16.17 6.07 10.78
CA GLU A 116 15.13 6.90 11.43
C GLU A 116 15.47 8.39 11.41
N THR A 117 16.76 8.71 11.49
CA THR A 117 17.26 10.10 11.56
C THR A 117 17.09 10.83 10.23
N LEU A 118 17.34 10.15 9.12
CA LEU A 118 17.28 10.72 7.77
C LEU A 118 15.96 10.41 7.06
N ALA A 119 15.13 9.54 7.66
CA ALA A 119 13.92 8.98 7.04
C ALA A 119 14.21 8.35 5.66
N GLU A 120 15.39 7.76 5.51
CA GLU A 120 15.88 7.11 4.29
C GLU A 120 15.91 5.61 4.45
N GLN A 121 15.75 4.91 3.35
CA GLN A 121 15.84 3.47 3.27
C GLN A 121 16.91 3.08 2.24
N THR A 122 17.87 2.26 2.66
CA THR A 122 18.94 1.78 1.79
C THR A 122 18.75 0.30 1.51
N PHE A 123 18.76 -0.03 0.24
CA PHE A 123 18.72 -1.39 -0.30
C PHE A 123 20.14 -1.81 -0.66
N TYR A 124 20.57 -2.93 -0.12
CA TYR A 124 21.90 -3.51 -0.35
C TYR A 124 21.75 -4.84 -1.07
N TYR A 125 22.54 -5.04 -2.12
CA TYR A 125 22.76 -6.31 -2.76
C TYR A 125 24.26 -6.57 -2.85
N ALA A 126 24.69 -7.76 -2.48
CA ALA A 126 26.06 -8.20 -2.56
C ALA A 126 26.16 -9.51 -3.34
N GLU A 127 27.18 -9.65 -4.19
CA GLU A 127 27.43 -10.83 -4.99
C GLU A 127 28.93 -11.14 -5.02
N GLN A 128 29.25 -12.41 -4.82
CA GLN A 128 30.65 -12.89 -4.92
C GLN A 128 31.05 -13.04 -6.38
N LEU A 129 32.15 -12.39 -6.75
CA LEU A 129 32.75 -12.45 -8.09
C LEU A 129 33.58 -13.72 -8.28
N SER A 130 33.96 -14.00 -9.53
CA SER A 130 34.74 -15.19 -9.89
C SER A 130 36.13 -15.26 -9.25
N ASP A 131 36.73 -14.12 -8.92
CA ASP A 131 38.02 -14.03 -8.20
C ASP A 131 37.88 -14.16 -6.68
N GLY A 132 36.62 -14.21 -6.19
CA GLY A 132 36.26 -14.33 -4.80
C GLY A 132 36.13 -13.00 -4.05
N THR A 133 36.31 -11.86 -4.70
CA THR A 133 35.92 -10.55 -4.16
C THR A 133 34.39 -10.40 -4.15
N ILE A 134 33.91 -9.43 -3.42
CA ILE A 134 32.46 -9.21 -3.29
C ILE A 134 32.10 -7.82 -3.85
N LEU A 135 31.26 -7.80 -4.85
CA LEU A 135 30.65 -6.59 -5.34
C LEU A 135 29.39 -6.27 -4.49
N ARG A 136 29.36 -5.11 -3.85
CA ARG A 136 28.18 -4.59 -3.16
C ARG A 136 27.64 -3.38 -3.88
N VAL A 137 26.35 -3.38 -4.16
CA VAL A 137 25.61 -2.22 -4.71
C VAL A 137 24.58 -1.79 -3.69
N ALA A 138 24.56 -0.49 -3.39
CA ALA A 138 23.63 0.07 -2.41
C ALA A 138 22.91 1.27 -3.00
N ARG A 139 21.58 1.26 -2.91
CA ARG A 139 20.73 2.38 -3.33
C ARG A 139 19.94 2.92 -2.16
N THR A 140 20.20 4.18 -1.83
CA THR A 140 19.42 4.92 -0.86
C THR A 140 18.30 5.65 -1.58
N THR A 141 17.11 5.55 -1.05
CA THR A 141 15.96 6.31 -1.51
C THR A 141 15.34 7.00 -0.31
N ASP A 142 14.69 8.12 -0.55
CA ASP A 142 13.75 8.65 0.43
C ASP A 142 12.88 7.50 0.89
N SER A 143 12.69 7.39 2.20
CA SER A 143 11.89 6.30 2.76
C SER A 143 10.65 6.08 1.89
N VAL A 144 10.37 4.82 1.57
CA VAL A 144 9.10 4.40 0.94
C VAL A 144 7.92 5.11 1.60
N PHE A 145 8.06 5.40 2.90
CA PHE A 145 7.10 6.15 3.68
C PHE A 145 6.95 7.60 3.18
N MET A 146 8.02 8.31 2.81
CA MET A 146 7.94 9.69 2.29
C MET A 146 7.32 9.73 0.88
N THR A 147 7.73 8.81 0.01
CA THR A 147 7.15 8.70 -1.35
C THR A 147 5.70 8.21 -1.30
N LEU A 148 5.38 7.27 -0.41
CA LEU A 148 4.03 6.82 -0.16
C LEU A 148 3.21 7.84 0.63
N GLN A 149 3.81 8.66 1.49
CA GLN A 149 3.08 9.64 2.30
C GLN A 149 2.34 10.66 1.44
N SER A 150 2.93 11.13 0.36
CA SER A 150 2.21 11.99 -0.61
C SER A 150 1.08 11.26 -1.30
N SER A 151 1.31 10.01 -1.69
CA SER A 151 0.30 9.13 -2.31
C SER A 151 -0.78 8.69 -1.32
N ILE A 152 -0.40 8.35 -0.07
CA ILE A 152 -1.32 8.01 1.02
C ILE A 152 -2.17 9.22 1.40
N THR A 153 -1.60 10.42 1.44
CA THR A 153 -2.36 11.64 1.71
C THR A 153 -3.41 11.89 0.63
N LEU A 154 -3.04 11.77 -0.64
CA LEU A 154 -3.97 11.92 -1.76
C LEU A 154 -5.07 10.85 -1.73
N LEU A 155 -4.70 9.59 -1.52
CA LEU A 155 -5.65 8.48 -1.36
C LEU A 155 -6.56 8.68 -0.14
N GLY A 156 -6.02 9.17 0.97
CA GLY A 156 -6.80 9.48 2.17
C GLY A 156 -7.85 10.56 1.91
N ILE A 157 -7.49 11.64 1.22
CA ILE A 157 -8.43 12.69 0.82
C ILE A 157 -9.52 12.12 -0.09
N LEU A 158 -9.15 11.28 -1.04
CA LEU A 158 -10.09 10.63 -1.96
C LEU A 158 -11.06 9.70 -1.22
N VAL A 159 -10.57 8.90 -0.27
CA VAL A 159 -11.39 8.03 0.58
C VAL A 159 -12.38 8.85 1.41
N ILE A 160 -11.93 9.95 2.03
CA ILE A 160 -12.80 10.85 2.78
C ILE A 160 -13.88 11.43 1.86
N GLY A 161 -13.51 11.87 0.66
CA GLY A 161 -14.45 12.37 -0.34
C GLY A 161 -15.51 11.33 -0.72
N ILE A 162 -15.12 10.09 -0.96
CA ILE A 162 -16.05 8.98 -1.27
C ILE A 162 -17.01 8.73 -0.09
N VAL A 163 -16.50 8.70 1.15
CA VAL A 163 -17.34 8.51 2.35
C VAL A 163 -18.36 9.62 2.49
N VAL A 164 -17.95 10.88 2.29
CA VAL A 164 -18.88 12.03 2.35
C VAL A 164 -19.95 11.94 1.27
N VAL A 165 -19.58 11.65 0.02
CA VAL A 165 -20.53 11.49 -1.09
C VAL A 165 -21.50 10.32 -0.80
N ALA A 166 -20.97 9.17 -0.39
CA ALA A 166 -21.78 8.01 -0.02
C ALA A 166 -22.77 8.34 1.09
N PHE A 167 -22.35 9.09 2.12
CA PHE A 167 -23.23 9.53 3.20
C PHE A 167 -24.40 10.39 2.68
N PHE A 168 -24.13 11.36 1.81
CA PHE A 168 -25.19 12.19 1.21
C PHE A 168 -26.13 11.37 0.32
N VAL A 169 -25.60 10.46 -0.50
CA VAL A 169 -26.40 9.58 -1.36
C VAL A 169 -27.31 8.68 -0.52
N ILE A 170 -26.77 8.05 0.52
CA ILE A 170 -27.54 7.19 1.43
C ILE A 170 -28.63 8.00 2.14
N GLN A 171 -28.31 9.19 2.65
CA GLN A 171 -29.31 10.07 3.28
C GLN A 171 -30.46 10.39 2.32
N ARG A 172 -30.13 10.78 1.09
CA ARG A 172 -31.13 11.14 0.08
C ARG A 172 -31.99 9.94 -0.31
N GLN A 173 -31.39 8.78 -0.53
CA GLN A 173 -32.14 7.55 -0.89
C GLN A 173 -33.02 7.07 0.27
N THR A 174 -32.48 7.03 1.49
CA THR A 174 -33.25 6.60 2.67
C THR A 174 -34.44 7.53 2.92
N THR A 175 -34.28 8.84 2.69
CA THR A 175 -35.40 9.79 2.81
C THR A 175 -36.46 9.49 1.75
N LYS A 176 -36.10 9.32 0.49
CA LYS A 176 -37.01 9.01 -0.60
C LYS A 176 -37.79 7.69 -0.42
N LEU A 177 -37.13 6.66 0.16
CA LEU A 177 -37.76 5.35 0.35
C LEU A 177 -38.62 5.24 1.61
N ILE A 178 -38.29 5.98 2.67
CA ILE A 178 -39.00 5.86 3.96
C ILE A 178 -40.10 6.93 4.14
N GLU A 179 -39.92 8.10 3.53
CA GLU A 179 -40.88 9.20 3.67
C GLU A 179 -42.28 8.85 3.15
N PRO A 180 -42.46 8.21 1.99
CA PRO A 180 -43.76 7.76 1.53
C PRO A 180 -44.42 6.74 2.46
N ILE A 181 -43.62 5.85 3.07
CA ILE A 181 -44.12 4.84 4.03
C ILE A 181 -44.61 5.51 5.34
N ASN A 182 -43.90 6.53 5.82
CA ASN A 182 -44.24 7.25 7.04
C ASN A 182 -45.46 8.18 6.87
N GLN A 183 -45.70 8.64 5.63
CA GLN A 183 -46.82 9.53 5.29
C GLN A 183 -48.09 8.77 4.82
N MET A 184 -48.04 7.43 4.83
CA MET A 184 -49.12 6.59 4.40
C MET A 184 -50.35 6.75 5.34
N ASP A 185 -51.48 7.13 4.79
CA ASP A 185 -52.75 7.21 5.50
C ASP A 185 -53.26 5.80 5.85
N LEU A 186 -53.09 5.42 7.13
CA LEU A 186 -53.55 4.11 7.64
C LEU A 186 -55.05 3.94 7.64
N ALA A 187 -55.85 5.05 7.53
CA ALA A 187 -57.27 4.98 7.40
C ALA A 187 -57.74 4.58 5.98
N HIS A 188 -56.92 4.94 4.96
CA HIS A 188 -57.19 4.62 3.56
C HIS A 188 -55.97 4.02 2.87
N PRO A 189 -55.47 2.84 3.32
CA PRO A 189 -54.18 2.32 2.95
C PRO A 189 -54.01 1.95 1.47
N LEU A 190 -55.11 1.81 0.72
CA LEU A 190 -55.11 1.44 -0.71
C LEU A 190 -55.17 2.65 -1.66
N ARG A 191 -55.21 3.88 -1.14
CA ARG A 191 -55.44 5.08 -1.97
C ARG A 191 -54.20 5.55 -2.72
N HIS A 192 -52.96 5.22 -2.18
CA HIS A 192 -51.68 5.52 -2.78
C HIS A 192 -50.73 4.37 -2.48
N VAL A 193 -50.70 3.35 -3.32
CA VAL A 193 -49.75 2.24 -3.21
C VAL A 193 -48.53 2.57 -4.05
N GLU A 194 -47.52 3.18 -3.46
CA GLU A 194 -46.28 3.57 -4.14
C GLU A 194 -45.30 2.41 -4.29
N TYR A 195 -45.46 1.35 -3.47
CA TYR A 195 -44.66 0.13 -3.51
C TYR A 195 -45.57 -1.10 -3.64
N GLU A 196 -45.45 -1.79 -4.76
CA GLU A 196 -46.25 -2.98 -5.07
C GLU A 196 -46.01 -4.13 -4.08
N GLU A 197 -44.82 -4.22 -3.51
CA GLU A 197 -44.43 -5.21 -2.48
C GLU A 197 -45.21 -5.04 -1.17
N LEU A 198 -45.68 -3.84 -0.86
CA LEU A 198 -46.46 -3.57 0.35
C LEU A 198 -47.95 -3.84 0.16
N ARG A 199 -48.42 -4.05 -1.07
CA ARG A 199 -49.83 -4.25 -1.41
C ARG A 199 -50.52 -5.37 -0.61
N PRO A 200 -49.89 -6.57 -0.44
CA PRO A 200 -50.51 -7.65 0.35
C PRO A 200 -50.73 -7.27 1.82
N LEU A 201 -49.76 -6.50 2.39
CA LEU A 201 -49.86 -6.01 3.77
C LEU A 201 -50.96 -4.97 3.91
N LEU A 202 -51.05 -4.04 2.96
CA LEU A 202 -52.04 -2.96 2.95
C LEU A 202 -53.45 -3.47 2.77
N VAL A 203 -53.68 -4.50 1.95
CA VAL A 203 -54.97 -5.20 1.81
C VAL A 203 -55.39 -5.80 3.16
N ARG A 204 -54.45 -6.45 3.86
CA ARG A 204 -54.74 -7.04 5.18
C ARG A 204 -55.09 -6.00 6.24
N VAL A 205 -54.41 -4.87 6.25
CA VAL A 205 -54.71 -3.73 7.15
C VAL A 205 -56.08 -3.15 6.82
N HIS A 206 -56.42 -3.00 5.54
CA HIS A 206 -57.72 -2.50 5.11
C HIS A 206 -58.87 -3.44 5.54
N GLU A 207 -58.71 -4.75 5.41
CA GLU A 207 -59.68 -5.74 5.86
C GLU A 207 -59.86 -5.71 7.37
N GLN A 208 -58.78 -5.58 8.15
CA GLN A 208 -58.87 -5.45 9.61
C GLN A 208 -59.58 -4.17 10.04
N ASN A 209 -59.28 -3.04 9.43
CA ASN A 209 -59.98 -1.78 9.71
C ASN A 209 -61.51 -1.90 9.43
N ARG A 210 -61.85 -2.55 8.32
CA ARG A 210 -63.28 -2.76 7.95
C ARG A 210 -63.99 -3.70 8.93
N GLN A 211 -63.31 -4.69 9.50
CA GLN A 211 -63.88 -5.57 10.53
C GLN A 211 -64.13 -4.83 11.84
N ILE A 212 -63.19 -3.94 12.23
CA ILE A 212 -63.33 -3.12 13.44
C ILE A 212 -64.53 -2.14 13.29
N ASP A 213 -64.68 -1.49 12.16
CA ASP A 213 -65.80 -0.56 11.88
C ASP A 213 -67.15 -1.29 11.93
N HIS A 214 -67.21 -2.55 11.47
CA HIS A 214 -68.40 -3.39 11.55
C HIS A 214 -68.73 -3.86 12.97
N GLN A 215 -67.77 -3.93 13.88
CA GLN A 215 -67.99 -4.32 15.27
C GLN A 215 -68.40 -3.15 16.17
N LEU A 216 -68.22 -1.92 15.72
CA LEU A 216 -68.52 -0.69 16.44
C LEU A 216 -69.86 -0.08 16.05
N GLN A 217 -70.59 -0.64 15.05
CA GLN A 217 -71.93 -0.32 14.66
C GLN A 217 -72.97 -1.33 15.25
#